data_3e2ef4f89a7f3d7c076f727b3c324330
#
_entry.id   3e2ef4f89a7f3d7c076f727b3c324330
#
_cell.length_a   1.000
_cell.length_b   1.000
_cell.length_c   1.000
_cell.angle_alpha   90.00
_cell.angle_beta   90.00
_cell.angle_gamma   90.00
#
_symmetry.space_group_name_H-M   'P 1'
#
loop_
_entity.id
_entity.type
_entity.pdbx_description
1 polymer ?
#
loop_
_entity_poly.entity_id
_entity_poly.type
_entity_poly.pdbx_seq_one_letter_code
_entity_poly.pdbx_strand_id
1 'polypeptide(L)'
;EREGFSLIELIIVIAIMAILIGVVALVVLPYLESSRESTDRAALNEVATAFKSAASINSKYATTVNNTLSSAKDSSSLDADLKKKIESYLEKSLADTEKGLSSKNCTGKKFYFQKSNKGFKVFIGASASEAVKDSDGVEFSTTPASN
;
A
#
# COMPACT_ATOMS: atom_id res chain seq x y z
N GLU A 1 19.32 56.00 10.14
CA GLU A 1 19.15 55.49 11.49
C GLU A 1 18.56 54.09 11.47
N ARG A 2 19.16 53.22 12.18
CA ARG A 2 18.75 51.82 12.14
C ARG A 2 17.98 51.43 13.36
N GLU A 3 16.80 51.00 13.14
CA GLU A 3 16.00 50.40 14.19
C GLU A 3 15.95 48.89 13.97
N GLY A 4 16.37 48.17 14.95
CA GLY A 4 16.17 46.72 14.98
C GLY A 4 14.79 46.38 15.50
N PHE A 5 14.43 45.13 15.44
CA PHE A 5 13.22 44.63 16.05
C PHE A 5 13.32 44.76 17.58
N SER A 6 12.24 45.16 18.20
CA SER A 6 12.15 45.12 19.65
C SER A 6 12.00 43.69 20.14
N LEU A 7 12.37 43.45 21.40
CA LEU A 7 12.23 42.13 22.01
C LEU A 7 10.78 41.66 22.00
N ILE A 8 9.84 42.55 22.24
CA ILE A 8 8.42 42.19 22.26
C ILE A 8 7.88 41.82 20.88
N GLU A 9 8.35 42.54 19.83
CA GLU A 9 7.98 42.19 18.45
C GLU A 9 8.44 40.78 18.08
N LEU A 10 9.65 40.41 18.47
CA LEU A 10 10.18 39.09 18.24
C LEU A 10 9.39 38.01 19.00
N ILE A 11 9.07 38.27 20.27
CA ILE A 11 8.29 37.36 21.10
C ILE A 11 6.90 37.13 20.50
N ILE A 12 6.23 38.16 20.04
CA ILE A 12 4.92 38.10 19.41
C ILE A 12 4.98 37.23 18.15
N VAL A 13 5.98 37.41 17.31
CA VAL A 13 6.16 36.65 16.07
C VAL A 13 6.34 35.17 16.36
N ILE A 14 7.22 34.79 17.28
CA ILE A 14 7.45 33.39 17.62
C ILE A 14 6.20 32.75 18.28
N ALA A 15 5.45 33.53 19.07
CA ALA A 15 4.20 33.04 19.67
C ALA A 15 3.14 32.72 18.60
N ILE A 16 2.98 33.61 17.63
CA ILE A 16 2.04 33.42 16.50
C ILE A 16 2.48 32.21 15.68
N MET A 17 3.77 32.10 15.37
CA MET A 17 4.31 30.96 14.62
C MET A 17 4.05 29.64 15.37
N ALA A 18 4.24 29.61 16.68
CA ALA A 18 3.98 28.42 17.48
C ALA A 18 2.52 27.98 17.42
N ILE A 19 1.59 28.92 17.49
CA ILE A 19 0.16 28.64 17.39
C ILE A 19 -0.19 28.10 16.00
N LEU A 20 0.30 28.74 14.95
CA LEU A 20 0.05 28.33 13.57
C LEU A 20 0.60 26.92 13.30
N ILE A 21 1.80 26.63 13.74
CA ILE A 21 2.42 25.32 13.59
C ILE A 21 1.58 24.26 14.31
N GLY A 22 1.11 24.56 15.52
CA GLY A 22 0.26 23.65 16.29
C GLY A 22 -1.03 23.30 15.58
N VAL A 23 -1.73 24.28 15.05
CA VAL A 23 -2.98 24.08 14.33
C VAL A 23 -2.74 23.27 13.03
N VAL A 24 -1.74 23.65 12.28
CA VAL A 24 -1.39 22.97 11.02
C VAL A 24 -1.04 21.50 11.28
N ALA A 25 -0.26 21.22 12.32
CA ALA A 25 0.11 19.85 12.66
C ALA A 25 -1.11 18.93 12.91
N LEU A 26 -2.13 19.45 13.59
CA LEU A 26 -3.35 18.67 13.87
C LEU A 26 -4.12 18.29 12.62
N VAL A 27 -4.09 19.12 11.59
CA VAL A 27 -4.78 18.89 10.32
C VAL A 27 -3.93 18.06 9.36
N VAL A 28 -2.64 18.34 9.28
CA VAL A 28 -1.74 17.74 8.29
C VAL A 28 -1.46 16.27 8.58
N LEU A 29 -1.32 15.88 9.84
CA LEU A 29 -0.97 14.50 10.17
C LEU A 29 -2.00 13.48 9.68
N PRO A 30 -3.31 13.61 9.93
CA PRO A 30 -4.29 12.67 9.40
C PRO A 30 -4.38 12.74 7.87
N TYR A 31 -4.24 13.92 7.28
CA TYR A 31 -4.22 14.07 5.83
C TYR A 31 -3.03 13.34 5.20
N LEU A 32 -1.87 13.45 5.82
CA LEU A 32 -0.66 12.76 5.36
C LEU A 32 -0.83 11.24 5.42
N GLU A 33 -1.44 10.71 6.49
CA GLU A 33 -1.70 9.27 6.59
C GLU A 33 -2.69 8.80 5.53
N SER A 34 -3.75 9.55 5.28
CA SER A 34 -4.69 9.26 4.21
C SER A 34 -4.01 9.24 2.83
N SER A 35 -3.08 10.16 2.60
CA SER A 35 -2.26 10.18 1.38
C SER A 35 -1.38 8.94 1.25
N ARG A 36 -0.76 8.49 2.33
CA ARG A 36 0.03 7.26 2.35
C ARG A 36 -0.83 6.03 2.08
N GLU A 37 -2.01 5.97 2.66
CA GLU A 37 -2.98 4.90 2.41
C GLU A 37 -3.38 4.85 0.93
N SER A 38 -3.61 5.99 0.31
CA SER A 38 -3.92 6.07 -1.12
C SER A 38 -2.75 5.58 -1.99
N THR A 39 -1.52 5.93 -1.62
CA THR A 39 -0.32 5.46 -2.30
C THR A 39 -0.16 3.94 -2.17
N ASP A 40 -0.37 3.40 -1.00
CA ASP A 40 -0.29 1.97 -0.76
C ASP A 40 -1.38 1.21 -1.50
N ARG A 41 -2.58 1.77 -1.58
CA ARG A 41 -3.68 1.20 -2.36
C ARG A 41 -3.39 1.22 -3.86
N ALA A 42 -2.74 2.27 -4.35
CA ALA A 42 -2.28 2.32 -5.75
C ALA A 42 -1.22 1.26 -6.03
N ALA A 43 -0.28 1.05 -5.12
CA ALA A 43 0.72 -0.02 -5.24
C ALA A 43 0.06 -1.41 -5.24
N LEU A 44 -0.93 -1.62 -4.39
CA LEU A 44 -1.71 -2.86 -4.37
C LEU A 44 -2.41 -3.11 -5.72
N ASN A 45 -3.04 -2.10 -6.28
CA ASN A 45 -3.72 -2.21 -7.57
C ASN A 45 -2.73 -2.52 -8.70
N GLU A 46 -1.56 -1.92 -8.67
CA GLU A 46 -0.48 -2.18 -9.62
C GLU A 46 -0.01 -3.62 -9.54
N VAL A 47 0.24 -4.12 -8.35
CA VAL A 47 0.61 -5.52 -8.11
C VAL A 47 -0.50 -6.48 -8.56
N ALA A 48 -1.75 -6.15 -8.28
CA ALA A 48 -2.89 -6.96 -8.68
C ALA A 48 -3.03 -7.02 -10.21
N THR A 49 -2.82 -5.92 -10.90
CA THR A 49 -2.84 -5.86 -12.36
C THR A 49 -1.72 -6.71 -12.97
N ALA A 50 -0.51 -6.60 -12.42
CA ALA A 50 0.63 -7.41 -12.84
C ALA A 50 0.37 -8.90 -12.62
N PHE A 51 -0.22 -9.27 -11.49
CA PHE A 51 -0.60 -10.64 -11.18
C PHE A 51 -1.63 -11.19 -12.16
N LYS A 52 -2.69 -10.45 -12.41
CA LYS A 52 -3.73 -10.86 -13.36
C LYS A 52 -3.17 -11.04 -14.77
N SER A 53 -2.32 -10.12 -15.20
CA SER A 53 -1.67 -10.21 -16.52
C SER A 53 -0.77 -11.44 -16.60
N ALA A 54 0.04 -11.69 -15.58
CA ALA A 54 0.91 -12.86 -15.53
C ALA A 54 0.13 -14.17 -15.52
N ALA A 55 -0.93 -14.23 -14.74
CA ALA A 55 -1.77 -15.44 -14.62
C ALA A 55 -2.53 -15.77 -15.91
N SER A 56 -2.86 -14.75 -16.70
CA SER A 56 -3.67 -14.90 -17.90
C SER A 56 -2.87 -15.22 -19.17
N ILE A 57 -1.54 -15.01 -19.14
CA ILE A 57 -0.75 -14.98 -20.39
C ILE A 57 -0.55 -16.35 -21.03
N ASN A 58 -0.55 -17.41 -20.25
CA ASN A 58 -0.54 -18.76 -20.79
C ASN A 58 -1.14 -19.78 -19.81
N SER A 59 -1.49 -20.95 -20.37
CA SER A 59 -2.14 -22.02 -19.62
C SER A 59 -1.29 -22.58 -18.47
N LYS A 60 0.03 -22.53 -18.58
CA LYS A 60 0.93 -22.99 -17.51
C LYS A 60 0.71 -22.18 -16.22
N TYR A 61 0.67 -20.86 -16.33
CA TYR A 61 0.47 -20.01 -15.16
C TYR A 61 -0.96 -20.12 -14.62
N ALA A 62 -1.93 -20.22 -15.49
CA ALA A 62 -3.33 -20.46 -15.08
C ALA A 62 -3.46 -21.76 -14.28
N THR A 63 -2.79 -22.83 -14.73
CA THR A 63 -2.77 -24.11 -14.01
C THR A 63 -2.08 -23.98 -12.66
N THR A 64 -0.94 -23.31 -12.62
CA THR A 64 -0.21 -23.05 -11.37
C THR A 64 -1.09 -22.30 -10.37
N VAL A 65 -1.75 -21.24 -10.81
CA VAL A 65 -2.67 -20.45 -9.98
C VAL A 65 -3.81 -21.31 -9.45
N ASN A 66 -4.42 -22.12 -10.32
CA ASN A 66 -5.53 -22.98 -9.95
C ASN A 66 -5.14 -24.00 -8.88
N ASN A 67 -3.93 -24.54 -8.98
CA ASN A 67 -3.49 -25.64 -8.10
C ASN A 67 -2.86 -25.14 -6.79
N THR A 68 -2.27 -23.95 -6.78
CA THR A 68 -1.48 -23.49 -5.63
C THR A 68 -2.11 -22.34 -4.85
N LEU A 69 -3.01 -21.58 -5.46
CA LEU A 69 -3.57 -20.36 -4.85
C LEU A 69 -5.02 -20.51 -4.36
N SER A 70 -5.46 -21.73 -4.10
CA SER A 70 -6.72 -21.98 -3.39
C SER A 70 -6.72 -21.35 -1.99
N SER A 71 -5.54 -21.30 -1.35
CA SER A 71 -5.28 -20.52 -0.14
C SER A 71 -4.36 -19.35 -0.47
N ALA A 72 -4.46 -18.28 0.30
CA ALA A 72 -3.62 -17.11 0.08
C ALA A 72 -2.14 -17.41 0.34
N LYS A 73 -1.27 -16.93 -0.54
CA LYS A 73 0.17 -17.09 -0.44
C LYS A 73 0.88 -15.77 -0.64
N ASP A 74 1.94 -15.55 0.13
CA ASP A 74 2.78 -14.37 -0.02
C ASP A 74 3.77 -14.53 -1.18
N SER A 75 4.55 -13.49 -1.44
CA SER A 75 5.53 -13.47 -2.54
C SER A 75 6.61 -14.54 -2.39
N SER A 76 6.96 -14.93 -1.18
CA SER A 76 7.99 -15.94 -0.93
C SER A 76 7.48 -17.37 -1.19
N SER A 77 6.17 -17.56 -1.13
CA SER A 77 5.52 -18.86 -1.33
C SER A 77 4.96 -19.04 -2.73
N LEU A 78 5.06 -18.04 -3.59
CA LEU A 78 4.64 -18.12 -4.99
C LEU A 78 5.61 -19.00 -5.79
N ASP A 79 5.05 -19.65 -6.83
CA ASP A 79 5.87 -20.32 -7.83
C ASP A 79 6.90 -19.34 -8.42
N ALA A 80 8.16 -19.80 -8.56
CA ALA A 80 9.25 -18.94 -8.97
C ALA A 80 9.05 -18.34 -10.37
N ASP A 81 8.52 -19.10 -11.31
CA ASP A 81 8.27 -18.62 -12.67
C ASP A 81 7.15 -17.60 -12.70
N LEU A 82 6.08 -17.86 -11.96
CA LEU A 82 4.95 -16.92 -11.82
C LEU A 82 5.41 -15.62 -11.17
N LYS A 83 6.20 -15.70 -10.11
CA LYS A 83 6.77 -14.54 -9.44
C LYS A 83 7.62 -13.70 -10.39
N LYS A 84 8.51 -14.33 -11.16
CA LYS A 84 9.33 -13.62 -12.15
C LYS A 84 8.47 -12.91 -13.19
N LYS A 85 7.40 -13.55 -13.63
CA LYS A 85 6.50 -12.96 -14.62
C LYS A 85 5.77 -11.75 -14.06
N ILE A 86 5.29 -11.84 -12.83
CA ILE A 86 4.67 -10.72 -12.13
C ILE A 86 5.65 -9.55 -12.03
N GLU A 87 6.87 -9.83 -11.60
CA GLU A 87 7.90 -8.81 -11.42
C GLU A 87 8.33 -8.18 -12.76
N SER A 88 8.26 -8.93 -13.87
CA SER A 88 8.55 -8.36 -15.19
C SER A 88 7.50 -7.34 -15.62
N TYR A 89 6.23 -7.55 -15.32
CA TYR A 89 5.18 -6.58 -15.59
C TYR A 89 5.21 -5.39 -14.62
N LEU A 90 5.62 -5.65 -13.39
CA LEU A 90 5.72 -4.62 -12.35
C LEU A 90 6.96 -3.74 -12.52
N GLU A 91 7.97 -4.23 -13.24
CA GLU A 91 9.28 -3.58 -13.46
C GLU A 91 10.11 -3.38 -12.19
N LYS A 92 9.74 -4.07 -11.12
CA LYS A 92 10.49 -4.08 -9.86
C LYS A 92 10.15 -5.35 -9.08
N SER A 93 10.94 -5.68 -8.08
CA SER A 93 10.70 -6.86 -7.27
C SER A 93 9.49 -6.66 -6.35
N LEU A 94 8.80 -7.75 -6.01
CA LEU A 94 7.70 -7.72 -5.03
C LEU A 94 8.22 -7.31 -3.65
N ALA A 95 9.43 -7.74 -3.29
CA ALA A 95 10.06 -7.36 -2.01
C ALA A 95 10.27 -5.84 -1.92
N ASP A 96 10.74 -5.21 -2.99
CA ASP A 96 10.94 -3.75 -3.03
C ASP A 96 9.60 -3.00 -2.98
N THR A 97 8.58 -3.55 -3.62
CA THR A 97 7.23 -2.97 -3.56
C THR A 97 6.66 -3.04 -2.14
N GLU A 98 6.86 -4.17 -1.46
CA GLU A 98 6.46 -4.33 -0.05
C GLU A 98 7.18 -3.35 0.87
N LYS A 99 8.48 -3.13 0.66
CA LYS A 99 9.26 -2.14 1.42
C LYS A 99 8.80 -0.71 1.19
N GLY A 100 8.20 -0.43 0.05
CA GLY A 100 7.67 0.88 -0.30
C GLY A 100 6.35 1.22 0.37
N LEU A 101 5.69 0.28 1.04
CA LEU A 101 4.45 0.53 1.76
C LEU A 101 4.71 1.47 2.93
N SER A 102 3.99 2.57 2.97
CA SER A 102 4.30 3.71 3.86
C SER A 102 3.21 4.06 4.87
N SER A 103 1.97 3.60 4.67
CA SER A 103 0.92 3.86 5.65
C SER A 103 1.17 3.08 6.93
N LYS A 104 0.66 3.59 8.04
CA LYS A 104 0.84 3.02 9.37
C LYS A 104 0.47 1.53 9.43
N ASN A 105 -0.64 1.18 8.81
CA ASN A 105 -1.16 -0.19 8.88
C ASN A 105 -0.52 -1.14 7.86
N CYS A 106 0.06 -0.61 6.79
CA CYS A 106 0.68 -1.43 5.73
C CYS A 106 2.19 -1.61 5.88
N THR A 107 2.87 -0.75 6.63
CA THR A 107 4.32 -0.83 6.82
C THR A 107 4.71 -2.18 7.43
N GLY A 108 5.65 -2.86 6.80
CA GLY A 108 6.11 -4.17 7.24
C GLY A 108 5.19 -5.33 6.90
N LYS A 109 4.09 -5.07 6.20
CA LYS A 109 3.16 -6.11 5.75
C LYS A 109 3.54 -6.61 4.37
N LYS A 110 2.89 -7.69 3.94
CA LYS A 110 3.17 -8.38 2.68
C LYS A 110 1.96 -8.41 1.77
N PHE A 111 2.22 -8.56 0.48
CA PHE A 111 1.17 -8.87 -0.49
C PHE A 111 0.84 -10.36 -0.45
N TYR A 112 -0.43 -10.67 -0.45
CA TYR A 112 -0.95 -12.03 -0.52
C TYR A 112 -1.77 -12.19 -1.78
N PHE A 113 -1.61 -13.33 -2.42
CA PHE A 113 -2.25 -13.67 -3.69
C PHE A 113 -3.14 -14.87 -3.49
N GLN A 114 -4.37 -14.78 -3.95
CA GLN A 114 -5.35 -15.84 -3.80
C GLN A 114 -6.25 -15.91 -5.03
N LYS A 115 -6.61 -17.14 -5.42
CA LYS A 115 -7.65 -17.35 -6.40
C LYS A 115 -9.00 -17.38 -5.70
N SER A 116 -10.00 -16.68 -6.24
CA SER A 116 -11.37 -16.75 -5.78
C SER A 116 -12.28 -17.28 -6.89
N ASN A 117 -13.51 -17.62 -6.56
CA ASN A 117 -14.50 -18.12 -7.54
C ASN A 117 -14.81 -17.11 -8.64
N LYS A 118 -14.59 -15.83 -8.39
CA LYS A 118 -14.89 -14.73 -9.32
C LYS A 118 -13.63 -14.09 -9.93
N GLY A 119 -12.47 -14.73 -9.78
CA GLY A 119 -11.21 -14.23 -10.29
C GLY A 119 -10.11 -14.25 -9.25
N PHE A 120 -9.29 -13.21 -9.20
CA PHE A 120 -8.11 -13.17 -8.34
C PHE A 120 -8.27 -12.12 -7.24
N LYS A 121 -7.80 -12.45 -6.05
CA LYS A 121 -7.75 -11.53 -4.93
C LYS A 121 -6.29 -11.28 -4.57
N VAL A 122 -5.92 -10.02 -4.46
CA VAL A 122 -4.63 -9.59 -3.91
C VAL A 122 -4.91 -8.68 -2.74
N PHE A 123 -4.23 -8.89 -1.64
CA PHE A 123 -4.40 -8.05 -0.46
C PHE A 123 -3.09 -7.84 0.27
N ILE A 124 -3.05 -6.77 1.07
CA ILE A 124 -1.94 -6.50 1.98
C ILE A 124 -2.35 -7.03 3.35
N GLY A 125 -1.53 -7.87 3.95
CA GLY A 125 -1.86 -8.47 5.23
C GLY A 125 -0.66 -8.82 6.07
N ALA A 126 -0.91 -9.03 7.36
CA ALA A 126 0.06 -9.56 8.29
C ALA A 126 0.13 -11.09 8.20
N SER A 127 -0.93 -11.73 7.73
CA SER A 127 -1.03 -13.17 7.56
C SER A 127 -1.93 -13.51 6.36
N ALA A 128 -1.88 -14.76 5.93
CA ALA A 128 -2.68 -15.25 4.80
C ALA A 128 -4.20 -15.19 5.05
N SER A 129 -4.62 -15.08 6.30
CA SER A 129 -6.03 -15.10 6.68
C SER A 129 -6.65 -13.72 6.92
N GLU A 130 -5.84 -12.67 6.99
CA GLU A 130 -6.33 -11.36 7.39
C GLU A 130 -5.68 -10.24 6.61
N ALA A 131 -6.50 -9.46 5.89
CA ALA A 131 -6.09 -8.23 5.24
C ALA A 131 -6.04 -7.09 6.25
N VAL A 132 -5.06 -6.18 6.12
CA VAL A 132 -5.03 -4.96 6.93
C VAL A 132 -6.08 -3.98 6.42
N LYS A 133 -6.51 -3.09 7.31
CA LYS A 133 -7.54 -2.08 7.02
C LYS A 133 -6.94 -0.70 7.11
N ASP A 134 -7.52 0.23 6.37
CA ASP A 134 -7.16 1.65 6.48
C ASP A 134 -7.81 2.30 7.71
N SER A 135 -7.60 3.60 7.86
CA SER A 135 -8.17 4.37 8.99
C SER A 135 -9.69 4.38 9.02
N ASP A 136 -10.34 4.14 7.88
CA ASP A 136 -11.81 4.07 7.76
C ASP A 136 -12.35 2.64 7.91
N GLY A 137 -11.48 1.67 8.15
CA GLY A 137 -11.85 0.27 8.29
C GLY A 137 -12.03 -0.49 6.98
N VAL A 138 -11.60 0.09 5.85
CA VAL A 138 -11.67 -0.56 4.54
C VAL A 138 -10.41 -1.39 4.30
N GLU A 139 -10.60 -2.65 3.92
CA GLU A 139 -9.49 -3.55 3.66
C GLU A 139 -8.62 -3.09 2.48
N PHE A 140 -7.31 -3.27 2.60
CA PHE A 140 -6.38 -3.16 1.49
C PHE A 140 -6.43 -4.46 0.68
N SER A 141 -7.47 -4.60 -0.11
CA SER A 141 -7.65 -5.78 -0.97
C SER A 141 -8.28 -5.40 -2.30
N THR A 142 -7.97 -6.21 -3.32
CA THR A 142 -8.65 -6.16 -4.59
C THR A 142 -9.53 -7.40 -4.68
N THR A 143 -10.82 -7.24 -4.55
CA THR A 143 -11.79 -8.30 -4.79
C THR A 143 -12.44 -8.07 -6.14
N PRO A 144 -12.71 -9.14 -6.92
CA PRO A 144 -13.57 -8.99 -8.09
C PRO A 144 -14.91 -8.43 -7.65
N ALA A 145 -15.46 -7.52 -8.44
CA ALA A 145 -16.77 -6.95 -8.14
C ALA A 145 -17.78 -8.08 -7.90
N SER A 146 -18.43 -8.03 -6.74
CA SER A 146 -19.56 -8.91 -6.48
C SER A 146 -20.76 -8.38 -7.26
N ASN A 147 -21.23 -9.16 -8.18
CA ASN A 147 -22.48 -8.88 -8.85
C ASN A 147 -23.64 -9.47 -8.03
#